data_fda17ab9da86c8feba461b253661ece2
#
_entry.id   fda17ab9da86c8feba461b253661ece2
#
_cell.length_a   1.000
_cell.length_b   1.000
_cell.length_c   1.000
_cell.angle_alpha   90.00
_cell.angle_beta   90.00
_cell.angle_gamma   90.00
#
_symmetry.space_group_name_H-M   'P 1'
#
loop_
_entity.id
_entity.type
_entity.pdbx_description
1 polymer ?
#
loop_
_entity_poly.entity_id
_entity_poly.type
_entity_poly.pdbx_seq_one_letter_code
_entity_poly.pdbx_strand_id
1 'polypeptide(L)'
;MLLRFFKELYRAAAPAPVTLGTVPFGRQLPVLITHDVDFERSLTNALAYAEFEASVGVRATYFTQVKYVRDFNDVAFFNSNAPPVLQRLRALGHELASHTVSHSKVFARFPLGTGTERYPDYQPFVRTPILTIGGSVLGEMRVSKFLLEQFGGQEVVSFRPGHLQNPYSLPQALMATGYRHSSSVTANDSLTHLPFQLNYDRARTAETPIFEFPVTIEDEAQPPLGQRVQAALDVARELARYGGLMNVLIHPDITGHKLQFERDFVTALKPVAWFGTVNEFATWWAARNEVAADVEYSANFAAVTLTAPRPLNGLALQLPSDWRVQSVQPAGLKLTPSEAGLVIEQVPPSVRLIFRR
;
A
#
# COMPACT_ATOMS: atom_id res chain seq x y z
N MET A 1 -19.22 -4.92 -1.45
CA MET A 1 -20.71 -4.99 -1.23
C MET A 1 -21.04 -5.57 0.14
N LEU A 2 -20.59 -6.77 0.50
CA LEU A 2 -20.95 -7.47 1.74
C LEU A 2 -20.59 -6.69 3.02
N LEU A 3 -19.33 -6.16 3.14
CA LEU A 3 -18.91 -5.36 4.29
C LEU A 3 -19.75 -4.10 4.49
N ARG A 4 -20.16 -3.45 3.39
CA ARG A 4 -21.08 -2.30 3.47
C ARG A 4 -22.44 -2.72 4.02
N PHE A 5 -22.98 -3.82 3.54
CA PHE A 5 -24.26 -4.34 4.02
C PHE A 5 -24.22 -4.60 5.53
N PHE A 6 -23.18 -5.27 6.02
CA PHE A 6 -23.04 -5.50 7.46
C PHE A 6 -22.83 -4.21 8.26
N LYS A 7 -22.09 -3.25 7.73
CA LYS A 7 -21.90 -1.94 8.37
C LYS A 7 -23.22 -1.18 8.49
N GLU A 8 -24.02 -1.15 7.44
CA GLU A 8 -25.32 -0.48 7.45
C GLU A 8 -26.34 -1.23 8.36
N LEU A 9 -26.31 -2.56 8.35
CA LEU A 9 -27.11 -3.37 9.25
C LEU A 9 -26.77 -3.09 10.72
N TYR A 10 -25.48 -3.05 11.07
CA TYR A 10 -25.01 -2.70 12.41
C TYR A 10 -25.44 -1.29 12.80
N ARG A 11 -25.29 -0.32 11.90
CA ARG A 11 -25.73 1.07 12.13
C ARG A 11 -27.22 1.21 12.36
N ALA A 12 -28.02 0.40 11.68
CA ALA A 12 -29.47 0.41 11.84
C ALA A 12 -29.94 -0.31 13.12
N ALA A 13 -29.22 -1.35 13.54
CA ALA A 13 -29.61 -2.21 14.66
C ALA A 13 -29.07 -1.73 16.01
N ALA A 14 -27.87 -1.17 16.07
CA ALA A 14 -27.23 -0.76 17.31
C ALA A 14 -27.75 0.63 17.77
N PRO A 15 -28.12 0.80 19.06
CA PRO A 15 -28.58 2.08 19.59
C PRO A 15 -27.50 3.18 19.55
N ALA A 16 -26.24 2.79 19.68
CA ALA A 16 -25.08 3.67 19.56
C ALA A 16 -24.02 3.01 18.67
N PRO A 17 -24.20 3.00 17.35
CA PRO A 17 -23.26 2.34 16.45
C PRO A 17 -21.93 3.09 16.42
N VAL A 18 -20.86 2.41 16.83
CA VAL A 18 -19.50 2.91 16.79
C VAL A 18 -18.68 2.04 15.83
N THR A 19 -18.02 2.66 14.86
CA THR A 19 -17.12 1.94 13.95
C THR A 19 -15.76 2.63 13.88
N LEU A 20 -14.70 1.83 13.73
CA LEU A 20 -13.35 2.34 13.49
C LEU A 20 -13.20 2.73 12.01
N GLY A 21 -12.68 3.92 11.77
CA GLY A 21 -12.37 4.40 10.43
C GLY A 21 -11.32 3.53 9.74
N THR A 22 -11.34 3.52 8.41
CA THR A 22 -10.39 2.80 7.55
C THR A 22 -9.36 3.72 6.90
N VAL A 23 -9.39 5.02 7.26
CA VAL A 23 -8.53 6.07 6.68
C VAL A 23 -7.82 6.82 7.78
N PRO A 24 -6.50 6.99 7.70
CA PRO A 24 -5.75 7.75 8.69
C PRO A 24 -6.25 9.20 8.82
N PHE A 25 -6.23 9.71 10.04
CA PHE A 25 -6.58 11.10 10.38
C PHE A 25 -7.99 11.53 9.96
N GLY A 26 -8.92 10.56 9.80
CA GLY A 26 -10.31 10.85 9.42
C GLY A 26 -10.45 11.52 8.04
N ARG A 27 -9.47 11.32 7.16
CA ARG A 27 -9.58 11.71 5.76
C ARG A 27 -10.62 10.84 5.05
N GLN A 28 -11.05 11.27 3.86
CA GLN A 28 -12.10 10.56 3.12
C GLN A 28 -11.58 9.31 2.41
N LEU A 29 -10.31 9.31 1.93
CA LEU A 29 -9.74 8.25 1.10
C LEU A 29 -8.24 8.09 1.36
N PRO A 30 -7.70 6.88 1.58
CA PRO A 30 -6.27 6.64 1.47
C PRO A 30 -5.90 6.45 0.00
N VAL A 31 -4.87 7.17 -0.44
CA VAL A 31 -4.30 7.10 -1.80
C VAL A 31 -2.84 6.71 -1.70
N LEU A 32 -2.46 5.64 -2.38
CA LEU A 32 -1.09 5.23 -2.60
C LEU A 32 -0.73 5.49 -4.06
N ILE A 33 0.25 6.36 -4.28
CA ILE A 33 0.90 6.49 -5.58
C ILE A 33 2.06 5.50 -5.61
N THR A 34 2.09 4.64 -6.62
CA THR A 34 3.12 3.62 -6.76
C THR A 34 3.69 3.62 -8.16
N HIS A 35 5.02 3.47 -8.25
CA HIS A 35 5.73 3.47 -9.51
C HIS A 35 6.45 2.15 -9.72
N ASP A 36 6.28 1.54 -10.90
CA ASP A 36 7.04 0.37 -11.31
C ASP A 36 8.18 0.82 -12.23
N VAL A 37 9.40 0.71 -11.70
CA VAL A 37 10.64 1.16 -12.38
C VAL A 37 11.28 -0.03 -13.11
N ASP A 38 10.80 -0.27 -14.33
CA ASP A 38 11.08 -1.49 -15.13
C ASP A 38 12.23 -1.36 -16.11
N PHE A 39 12.60 -0.12 -16.46
CA PHE A 39 13.53 0.15 -17.54
C PHE A 39 14.56 1.22 -17.14
N GLU A 40 15.66 1.30 -17.88
CA GLU A 40 16.68 2.36 -17.68
C GLU A 40 16.04 3.76 -17.76
N ARG A 41 15.16 4.01 -18.72
CA ARG A 41 14.45 5.29 -18.84
C ARG A 41 13.50 5.54 -17.68
N SER A 42 12.87 4.51 -17.11
CA SER A 42 12.00 4.61 -15.95
C SER A 42 12.79 5.06 -14.73
N LEU A 43 14.00 4.52 -14.54
CA LEU A 43 14.89 4.93 -13.46
C LEU A 43 15.27 6.43 -13.57
N THR A 44 15.60 6.89 -14.78
CA THR A 44 15.93 8.30 -15.04
C THR A 44 14.76 9.22 -14.81
N ASN A 45 13.58 8.85 -15.33
CA ASN A 45 12.38 9.66 -15.23
C ASN A 45 11.75 9.68 -13.83
N ALA A 46 12.01 8.65 -13.01
CA ALA A 46 11.47 8.54 -11.64
C ALA A 46 11.71 9.82 -10.81
N LEU A 47 12.85 10.50 -11.03
CA LEU A 47 13.16 11.74 -10.31
C LEU A 47 12.18 12.87 -10.61
N ALA A 48 11.67 12.97 -11.83
CA ALA A 48 10.70 14.01 -12.19
C ALA A 48 9.34 13.81 -11.47
N TYR A 49 8.94 12.56 -11.27
CA TYR A 49 7.76 12.19 -10.47
C TYR A 49 8.01 12.49 -8.99
N ALA A 50 9.12 11.99 -8.46
CA ALA A 50 9.47 12.14 -7.05
C ALA A 50 9.62 13.61 -6.62
N GLU A 51 10.20 14.46 -7.46
CA GLU A 51 10.34 15.89 -7.20
C GLU A 51 8.97 16.60 -7.22
N PHE A 52 8.09 16.22 -8.12
CA PHE A 52 6.72 16.75 -8.11
C PHE A 52 6.00 16.32 -6.82
N GLU A 53 5.98 15.04 -6.49
CA GLU A 53 5.33 14.48 -5.30
C GLU A 53 5.84 15.16 -4.02
N ALA A 54 7.16 15.26 -3.87
CA ALA A 54 7.80 15.94 -2.73
C ALA A 54 7.41 17.43 -2.68
N SER A 55 7.33 18.12 -3.83
CA SER A 55 6.97 19.54 -3.91
C SER A 55 5.55 19.83 -3.40
N VAL A 56 4.66 18.84 -3.51
CA VAL A 56 3.30 18.92 -3.00
C VAL A 56 3.11 18.18 -1.67
N GLY A 57 4.19 17.68 -1.04
CA GLY A 57 4.17 16.97 0.24
C GLY A 57 3.43 15.64 0.17
N VAL A 58 3.57 14.92 -0.93
CA VAL A 58 3.12 13.56 -1.15
C VAL A 58 4.32 12.62 -1.12
N ARG A 59 4.16 11.43 -0.57
CA ARG A 59 5.15 10.36 -0.59
C ARG A 59 4.60 9.18 -1.35
N ALA A 60 5.42 8.59 -2.21
CA ALA A 60 5.06 7.47 -3.07
C ALA A 60 5.98 6.27 -2.82
N THR A 61 5.62 5.12 -3.38
CA THR A 61 6.41 3.90 -3.31
C THR A 61 6.96 3.58 -4.70
N TYR A 62 8.27 3.41 -4.81
CA TYR A 62 8.98 3.07 -6.04
C TYR A 62 9.39 1.61 -6.02
N PHE A 63 8.62 0.75 -6.68
CA PHE A 63 8.94 -0.66 -6.92
C PHE A 63 10.00 -0.73 -8.01
N THR A 64 11.24 -0.99 -7.63
CA THR A 64 12.38 -0.89 -8.52
C THR A 64 12.91 -2.27 -8.88
N GLN A 65 12.96 -2.54 -10.18
CA GLN A 65 13.65 -3.71 -10.72
C GLN A 65 15.16 -3.54 -10.57
N VAL A 66 15.84 -4.57 -10.07
CA VAL A 66 17.30 -4.57 -9.94
C VAL A 66 17.96 -5.32 -11.12
N LYS A 67 17.76 -4.83 -12.32
CA LYS A 67 18.23 -5.44 -13.57
C LYS A 67 19.73 -5.27 -13.77
N TYR A 68 20.53 -6.26 -13.34
CA TYR A 68 21.99 -6.29 -13.53
C TYR A 68 22.46 -7.31 -14.57
N VAL A 69 21.57 -8.13 -15.11
CA VAL A 69 21.82 -9.07 -16.21
C VAL A 69 21.14 -8.57 -17.48
N ARG A 70 21.90 -8.32 -18.53
CA ARG A 70 21.35 -8.02 -19.86
C ARG A 70 20.74 -9.27 -20.46
N ASP A 71 19.51 -9.20 -20.90
CA ASP A 71 18.78 -10.32 -21.52
C ASP A 71 17.75 -9.85 -22.55
N PHE A 72 16.75 -10.69 -22.84
CA PHE A 72 15.69 -10.36 -23.81
C PHE A 72 14.84 -9.15 -23.40
N ASN A 73 14.59 -8.97 -22.08
CA ASN A 73 13.69 -7.91 -21.61
C ASN A 73 14.32 -6.52 -21.72
N ASP A 74 15.58 -6.36 -21.29
CA ASP A 74 16.23 -5.04 -21.29
C ASP A 74 17.75 -5.14 -21.09
N VAL A 75 18.42 -3.99 -21.18
CA VAL A 75 19.79 -3.79 -20.80
C VAL A 75 20.00 -3.94 -19.28
N ALA A 76 21.22 -4.14 -18.84
CA ALA A 76 21.57 -4.16 -17.42
C ALA A 76 21.64 -2.72 -16.88
N PHE A 77 20.52 -2.13 -16.49
CA PHE A 77 20.45 -0.74 -16.05
C PHE A 77 20.71 -0.54 -14.54
N PHE A 78 20.64 -1.61 -13.75
CA PHE A 78 21.03 -1.54 -12.33
C PHE A 78 22.56 -1.62 -12.24
N ASN A 79 23.19 -0.49 -12.49
CA ASN A 79 24.64 -0.27 -12.55
C ASN A 79 25.02 0.95 -11.70
N SER A 80 26.17 1.56 -11.91
CA SER A 80 26.64 2.73 -11.16
C SER A 80 25.72 3.96 -11.22
N ASN A 81 24.76 4.00 -12.15
CA ASN A 81 23.80 5.10 -12.27
C ASN A 81 22.58 4.92 -11.35
N ALA A 82 22.28 3.70 -10.91
CA ALA A 82 21.12 3.43 -10.08
C ALA A 82 21.26 3.98 -8.63
N PRO A 83 22.37 3.80 -7.91
CA PRO A 83 22.48 4.25 -6.52
C PRO A 83 22.20 5.73 -6.29
N PRO A 84 22.69 6.69 -7.10
CA PRO A 84 22.36 8.10 -6.92
C PRO A 84 20.87 8.40 -7.03
N VAL A 85 20.15 7.72 -7.94
CA VAL A 85 18.71 7.87 -8.11
C VAL A 85 17.96 7.32 -6.87
N LEU A 86 18.31 6.11 -6.43
CA LEU A 86 17.68 5.50 -5.23
C LEU A 86 17.88 6.36 -3.99
N GLN A 87 19.10 6.88 -3.79
CA GLN A 87 19.42 7.76 -2.67
C GLN A 87 18.64 9.08 -2.74
N ARG A 88 18.44 9.62 -3.94
CA ARG A 88 17.63 10.82 -4.14
C ARG A 88 16.14 10.57 -3.85
N LEU A 89 15.57 9.45 -4.33
CA LEU A 89 14.20 9.04 -4.01
C LEU A 89 14.00 8.96 -2.49
N ARG A 90 14.90 8.27 -1.80
CA ARG A 90 14.88 8.20 -0.33
C ARG A 90 15.01 9.58 0.33
N ALA A 91 15.91 10.43 -0.14
CA ALA A 91 16.12 11.76 0.43
C ALA A 91 14.89 12.67 0.26
N LEU A 92 14.07 12.43 -0.76
CA LEU A 92 12.77 13.08 -0.96
C LEU A 92 11.64 12.50 -0.09
N GLY A 93 11.92 11.42 0.67
CA GLY A 93 10.98 10.79 1.60
C GLY A 93 10.16 9.66 0.99
N HIS A 94 10.48 9.20 -0.21
CA HIS A 94 9.80 8.10 -0.88
C HIS A 94 10.25 6.74 -0.35
N GLU A 95 9.40 5.74 -0.51
CA GLU A 95 9.71 4.34 -0.19
C GLU A 95 10.37 3.66 -1.39
N LEU A 96 11.49 2.97 -1.13
CA LEU A 96 12.08 2.02 -2.07
C LEU A 96 11.50 0.64 -1.81
N ALA A 97 10.96 0.02 -2.84
CA ALA A 97 10.32 -1.28 -2.80
C ALA A 97 10.85 -2.19 -3.93
N SER A 98 10.72 -3.49 -3.77
CA SER A 98 11.29 -4.46 -4.70
C SER A 98 10.34 -4.79 -5.84
N HIS A 99 10.88 -4.81 -7.08
CA HIS A 99 10.19 -5.23 -8.29
C HIS A 99 10.91 -6.37 -9.02
N THR A 100 11.48 -7.32 -8.26
CA THR A 100 12.25 -8.47 -8.74
C THR A 100 13.61 -8.12 -9.37
N VAL A 101 14.33 -9.14 -9.85
CA VAL A 101 15.60 -9.02 -10.59
C VAL A 101 15.34 -9.11 -12.08
N SER A 102 14.67 -10.18 -12.53
CA SER A 102 14.51 -10.49 -13.95
C SER A 102 13.31 -9.85 -14.63
N HIS A 103 12.30 -9.44 -13.84
CA HIS A 103 11.00 -8.96 -14.38
C HIS A 103 10.39 -9.95 -15.37
N SER A 104 10.36 -11.21 -14.97
CA SER A 104 9.96 -12.32 -15.85
C SER A 104 8.45 -12.48 -15.93
N LYS A 105 7.89 -12.58 -17.16
CA LYS A 105 6.46 -12.91 -17.40
C LYS A 105 6.06 -14.31 -16.94
N VAL A 106 7.03 -15.16 -16.58
CA VAL A 106 6.79 -16.51 -16.07
C VAL A 106 7.20 -16.68 -14.60
N PHE A 107 7.38 -15.61 -13.88
CA PHE A 107 7.75 -15.64 -12.46
C PHE A 107 6.81 -16.53 -11.62
N ALA A 108 5.51 -16.54 -11.91
CA ALA A 108 4.54 -17.41 -11.25
C ALA A 108 4.84 -18.93 -11.38
N ARG A 109 5.70 -19.31 -12.34
CA ARG A 109 6.10 -20.71 -12.59
C ARG A 109 7.51 -21.03 -12.10
N PHE A 110 8.21 -20.09 -11.49
CA PHE A 110 9.56 -20.32 -11.01
C PHE A 110 9.57 -21.37 -9.89
N PRO A 111 10.61 -22.22 -9.82
CA PRO A 111 10.84 -23.02 -8.64
C PRO A 111 11.04 -22.13 -7.42
N LEU A 112 10.75 -22.65 -6.23
CA LEU A 112 10.91 -21.88 -4.99
C LEU A 112 12.33 -21.37 -4.81
N GLY A 113 13.32 -22.17 -5.15
CA GLY A 113 14.73 -21.89 -4.91
C GLY A 113 15.25 -22.56 -3.65
N THR A 114 16.52 -22.33 -3.35
CA THR A 114 17.24 -22.97 -2.22
C THR A 114 17.26 -22.10 -0.97
N GLY A 115 16.99 -20.79 -1.10
CA GLY A 115 17.16 -19.81 -0.03
C GLY A 115 18.62 -19.38 0.20
N THR A 116 19.56 -19.85 -0.65
CA THR A 116 20.99 -19.49 -0.61
C THR A 116 21.40 -18.58 -1.76
N GLU A 117 20.44 -18.22 -2.64
CA GLU A 117 20.68 -17.33 -3.76
C GLU A 117 21.22 -15.98 -3.29
N ARG A 118 22.28 -15.50 -3.95
CA ARG A 118 22.97 -14.26 -3.59
C ARG A 118 23.58 -13.57 -4.83
N TYR A 119 23.71 -12.28 -4.75
CA TYR A 119 24.50 -11.50 -5.71
C TYR A 119 26.01 -11.77 -5.49
N PRO A 120 26.85 -11.90 -6.55
CA PRO A 120 26.48 -11.82 -7.97
C PRO A 120 26.16 -13.17 -8.62
N ASP A 121 26.12 -14.28 -7.86
CA ASP A 121 26.01 -15.64 -8.39
C ASP A 121 24.61 -15.95 -8.97
N TYR A 122 23.57 -15.30 -8.44
CA TYR A 122 22.20 -15.42 -8.95
C TYR A 122 22.04 -14.60 -10.22
N GLN A 123 21.93 -15.25 -11.37
CA GLN A 123 21.84 -14.62 -12.68
C GLN A 123 20.63 -15.16 -13.48
N PRO A 124 19.41 -14.76 -13.13
CA PRO A 124 18.24 -15.14 -13.88
C PRO A 124 18.30 -14.49 -15.26
N PHE A 125 18.07 -15.29 -16.30
CA PHE A 125 18.21 -14.86 -17.68
C PHE A 125 16.89 -15.08 -18.46
N VAL A 126 16.21 -14.01 -18.82
CA VAL A 126 15.01 -14.05 -19.65
C VAL A 126 15.43 -14.28 -21.11
N ARG A 127 15.17 -15.47 -21.61
CA ARG A 127 15.52 -15.85 -22.97
C ARG A 127 14.44 -15.45 -23.98
N THR A 128 13.17 -15.56 -23.57
CA THR A 128 11.98 -15.17 -24.34
C THR A 128 10.86 -14.75 -23.36
N PRO A 129 9.74 -14.17 -23.83
CA PRO A 129 8.63 -13.83 -22.95
C PRO A 129 8.05 -15.00 -22.14
N ILE A 130 8.30 -16.24 -22.57
CA ILE A 130 7.75 -17.46 -21.94
C ILE A 130 8.82 -18.37 -21.35
N LEU A 131 10.09 -17.96 -21.36
CA LEU A 131 11.22 -18.77 -20.87
C LEU A 131 12.26 -17.93 -20.16
N THR A 132 12.46 -18.21 -18.89
CA THR A 132 13.57 -17.67 -18.08
C THR A 132 14.40 -18.84 -17.54
N ILE A 133 15.72 -18.71 -17.60
CA ILE A 133 16.69 -19.70 -17.15
C ILE A 133 17.29 -19.22 -15.82
N GLY A 134 17.48 -20.12 -14.87
CA GLY A 134 18.14 -19.84 -13.59
C GLY A 134 17.33 -18.98 -12.61
N GLY A 135 16.04 -18.72 -12.92
CA GLY A 135 15.15 -17.97 -12.03
C GLY A 135 14.62 -18.84 -10.87
N SER A 136 14.46 -18.25 -9.70
CA SER A 136 13.76 -18.83 -8.55
C SER A 136 13.01 -17.75 -7.77
N VAL A 137 11.93 -18.13 -7.06
CA VAL A 137 11.13 -17.18 -6.29
C VAL A 137 11.98 -16.52 -5.20
N LEU A 138 12.69 -17.32 -4.41
CA LEU A 138 13.56 -16.80 -3.35
C LEU A 138 14.73 -15.98 -3.89
N GLY A 139 15.31 -16.37 -5.03
CA GLY A 139 16.40 -15.65 -5.67
C GLY A 139 15.97 -14.25 -6.13
N GLU A 140 14.84 -14.13 -6.81
CA GLU A 140 14.25 -12.85 -7.23
C GLU A 140 14.05 -11.90 -6.02
N MET A 141 13.56 -12.44 -4.91
CA MET A 141 13.20 -11.66 -3.72
C MET A 141 14.42 -11.29 -2.88
N ARG A 142 15.30 -12.25 -2.58
CA ARG A 142 16.48 -12.05 -1.73
C ARG A 142 17.48 -11.09 -2.35
N VAL A 143 17.77 -11.31 -3.65
CA VAL A 143 18.78 -10.52 -4.34
C VAL A 143 18.30 -9.10 -4.63
N SER A 144 17.03 -8.93 -5.01
CA SER A 144 16.47 -7.60 -5.22
C SER A 144 16.44 -6.80 -3.90
N LYS A 145 15.98 -7.41 -2.80
CA LYS A 145 16.00 -6.77 -1.47
C LYS A 145 17.42 -6.35 -1.08
N PHE A 146 18.37 -7.27 -1.15
CA PHE A 146 19.77 -6.99 -0.79
C PHE A 146 20.35 -5.81 -1.56
N LEU A 147 20.18 -5.78 -2.88
CA LEU A 147 20.73 -4.72 -3.73
C LEU A 147 20.08 -3.36 -3.45
N LEU A 148 18.75 -3.32 -3.28
CA LEU A 148 18.04 -2.08 -2.97
C LEU A 148 18.42 -1.54 -1.58
N GLU A 149 18.55 -2.40 -0.58
CA GLU A 149 18.99 -2.01 0.76
C GLU A 149 20.45 -1.51 0.76
N GLN A 150 21.34 -2.25 0.08
CA GLN A 150 22.76 -1.92 0.00
C GLN A 150 22.99 -0.55 -0.67
N PHE A 151 22.29 -0.25 -1.76
CA PHE A 151 22.53 0.95 -2.56
C PHE A 151 21.54 2.08 -2.26
N GLY A 152 20.34 1.78 -1.85
CA GLY A 152 19.32 2.76 -1.46
C GLY A 152 19.47 3.23 -0.01
N GLY A 153 20.06 2.39 0.87
CA GLY A 153 20.27 2.70 2.29
C GLY A 153 18.95 2.81 3.07
N GLN A 154 17.92 2.08 2.68
CA GLN A 154 16.61 2.00 3.32
C GLN A 154 16.21 0.53 3.44
N GLU A 155 15.58 0.14 4.55
CA GLU A 155 14.98 -1.19 4.69
C GLU A 155 13.88 -1.37 3.63
N VAL A 156 13.92 -2.48 2.88
CA VAL A 156 12.96 -2.79 1.81
C VAL A 156 11.96 -3.83 2.32
N VAL A 157 10.73 -3.40 2.54
CA VAL A 157 9.68 -4.22 3.18
C VAL A 157 8.48 -4.48 2.30
N SER A 158 8.34 -3.75 1.19
CA SER A 158 7.27 -3.89 0.22
C SER A 158 7.75 -4.55 -1.06
N PHE A 159 6.90 -5.39 -1.65
CA PHE A 159 7.20 -6.18 -2.84
C PHE A 159 6.05 -6.14 -3.84
N ARG A 160 6.39 -6.02 -5.10
CA ARG A 160 5.51 -6.22 -6.25
C ARG A 160 6.26 -7.02 -7.31
N PRO A 161 5.74 -8.15 -7.79
CA PRO A 161 6.39 -8.89 -8.87
C PRO A 161 6.18 -8.20 -10.21
N GLY A 162 7.15 -8.33 -11.11
CA GLY A 162 6.97 -7.89 -12.49
C GLY A 162 5.72 -8.50 -13.14
N HIS A 163 4.99 -7.70 -13.91
CA HIS A 163 3.74 -8.10 -14.56
C HIS A 163 2.68 -8.68 -13.59
N LEU A 164 2.71 -8.33 -12.32
CA LEU A 164 1.85 -8.88 -11.26
C LEU A 164 1.83 -10.42 -11.23
N GLN A 165 2.93 -11.05 -11.67
CA GLN A 165 3.07 -12.51 -11.68
C GLN A 165 3.17 -13.05 -10.24
N ASN A 166 2.19 -13.80 -9.82
CA ASN A 166 1.96 -14.12 -8.42
C ASN A 166 1.98 -15.64 -8.18
N PRO A 167 3.15 -16.24 -7.85
CA PRO A 167 3.23 -17.68 -7.55
C PRO A 167 2.46 -18.05 -6.27
N TYR A 168 1.94 -19.27 -6.19
CA TYR A 168 1.24 -19.75 -4.98
C TYR A 168 2.10 -19.68 -3.72
N SER A 169 3.40 -19.87 -3.87
CA SER A 169 4.37 -19.79 -2.76
C SER A 169 4.73 -18.36 -2.34
N LEU A 170 4.18 -17.33 -2.99
CA LEU A 170 4.57 -15.95 -2.74
C LEU A 170 4.38 -15.52 -1.27
N PRO A 171 3.24 -15.79 -0.59
CA PRO A 171 3.03 -15.33 0.78
C PRO A 171 4.10 -15.80 1.77
N GLN A 172 4.40 -17.10 1.76
CA GLN A 172 5.44 -17.66 2.63
C GLN A 172 6.86 -17.28 2.20
N ALA A 173 7.10 -17.07 0.91
CA ALA A 173 8.39 -16.60 0.42
C ALA A 173 8.65 -15.15 0.85
N LEU A 174 7.64 -14.27 0.86
CA LEU A 174 7.71 -12.91 1.42
C LEU A 174 8.12 -12.95 2.89
N MET A 175 7.46 -13.79 3.71
CA MET A 175 7.82 -13.96 5.11
C MET A 175 9.28 -14.43 5.27
N ALA A 176 9.68 -15.46 4.54
CA ALA A 176 11.01 -16.07 4.63
C ALA A 176 12.13 -15.09 4.22
N THR A 177 11.83 -14.10 3.40
CA THR A 177 12.77 -13.09 2.90
C THR A 177 12.65 -11.73 3.60
N GLY A 178 11.79 -11.63 4.62
CA GLY A 178 11.65 -10.44 5.46
C GLY A 178 10.89 -9.28 4.81
N TYR A 179 10.08 -9.54 3.79
CA TYR A 179 9.06 -8.60 3.35
C TYR A 179 7.85 -8.64 4.27
N ARG A 180 7.12 -7.53 4.34
CA ARG A 180 5.93 -7.37 5.19
C ARG A 180 4.68 -7.05 4.40
N HIS A 181 4.82 -6.51 3.19
CA HIS A 181 3.73 -5.99 2.37
C HIS A 181 3.87 -6.46 0.93
N SER A 182 2.73 -6.69 0.31
CA SER A 182 2.60 -7.12 -1.09
C SER A 182 1.65 -6.20 -1.83
N SER A 183 1.94 -5.94 -3.11
CA SER A 183 1.00 -5.30 -4.04
C SER A 183 1.05 -6.06 -5.37
N SER A 184 0.57 -7.31 -5.36
CA SER A 184 0.80 -8.32 -6.38
C SER A 184 -0.45 -8.70 -7.17
N VAL A 185 -1.60 -8.11 -6.85
CA VAL A 185 -2.88 -8.37 -7.53
C VAL A 185 -3.63 -7.09 -7.80
N THR A 186 -4.54 -7.13 -8.77
CA THR A 186 -5.47 -6.03 -9.02
C THR A 186 -6.69 -6.11 -8.09
N ALA A 187 -7.36 -4.99 -7.88
CA ALA A 187 -8.62 -4.95 -7.14
C ALA A 187 -9.73 -5.76 -7.85
N ASN A 188 -9.68 -5.87 -9.17
CA ASN A 188 -10.59 -6.70 -9.94
C ASN A 188 -10.39 -8.20 -9.67
N ASP A 189 -9.14 -8.66 -9.61
CA ASP A 189 -8.84 -10.08 -9.35
C ASP A 189 -9.13 -10.48 -7.92
N SER A 190 -8.85 -9.58 -6.96
CA SER A 190 -9.11 -9.81 -5.54
C SER A 190 -10.54 -9.50 -5.11
N LEU A 191 -11.36 -8.87 -5.96
CA LEU A 191 -12.73 -8.44 -5.70
C LEU A 191 -12.87 -7.52 -4.48
N THR A 192 -11.79 -6.80 -4.14
CA THR A 192 -11.75 -5.86 -3.02
C THR A 192 -10.80 -4.70 -3.27
N HIS A 193 -11.13 -3.53 -2.71
CA HIS A 193 -10.28 -2.36 -2.61
C HIS A 193 -9.77 -2.12 -1.18
N LEU A 194 -9.94 -3.09 -0.28
CA LEU A 194 -9.38 -3.04 1.07
C LEU A 194 -8.16 -3.95 1.14
N PRO A 195 -7.14 -3.58 1.92
CA PRO A 195 -6.04 -4.50 2.19
C PRO A 195 -6.55 -5.76 2.88
N PHE A 196 -5.95 -6.90 2.57
CA PHE A 196 -6.28 -8.18 3.17
C PHE A 196 -5.02 -9.01 3.42
N GLN A 197 -5.08 -9.93 4.39
CA GLN A 197 -3.97 -10.85 4.66
C GLN A 197 -3.93 -11.95 3.61
N LEU A 198 -2.71 -12.26 3.15
CA LEU A 198 -2.49 -13.37 2.22
C LEU A 198 -2.50 -14.69 2.99
N ASN A 199 -3.16 -15.69 2.42
CA ASN A 199 -3.15 -17.05 2.95
C ASN A 199 -1.93 -17.82 2.44
N TYR A 200 -1.47 -18.80 3.23
CA TYR A 200 -0.44 -19.73 2.77
C TYR A 200 -0.86 -20.41 1.47
N ASP A 201 0.07 -20.51 0.53
CA ASP A 201 -0.14 -21.02 -0.82
C ASP A 201 -1.31 -20.37 -1.57
N ARG A 202 -1.76 -19.17 -1.15
CA ARG A 202 -2.91 -18.43 -1.69
C ARG A 202 -4.23 -19.25 -1.75
N ALA A 203 -4.28 -20.40 -1.13
CA ALA A 203 -5.41 -21.33 -1.21
C ALA A 203 -5.79 -21.93 0.14
N ARG A 204 -4.92 -21.83 1.16
CA ARG A 204 -5.16 -22.38 2.49
C ARG A 204 -5.92 -21.39 3.36
N THR A 205 -6.58 -21.87 4.41
CA THR A 205 -7.30 -21.04 5.36
C THR A 205 -6.40 -20.31 6.35
N ALA A 206 -5.15 -20.78 6.54
CA ALA A 206 -4.20 -20.16 7.43
C ALA A 206 -3.61 -18.88 6.81
N GLU A 207 -3.77 -17.77 7.50
CA GLU A 207 -3.25 -16.46 7.08
C GLU A 207 -1.76 -16.32 7.40
N THR A 208 -1.05 -15.61 6.54
CA THR A 208 0.30 -15.11 6.81
C THR A 208 0.21 -13.70 7.42
N PRO A 209 1.25 -13.16 8.06
CA PRO A 209 1.26 -11.76 8.49
C PRO A 209 1.42 -10.74 7.34
N ILE A 210 1.43 -11.19 6.09
CA ILE A 210 1.61 -10.35 4.90
C ILE A 210 0.27 -9.76 4.47
N PHE A 211 0.20 -8.42 4.41
CA PHE A 211 -0.93 -7.72 3.82
C PHE A 211 -0.71 -7.48 2.33
N GLU A 212 -1.76 -7.73 1.55
CA GLU A 212 -1.87 -7.38 0.13
C GLU A 212 -2.56 -6.04 -0.03
N PHE A 213 -2.01 -5.18 -0.88
CA PHE A 213 -2.55 -3.86 -1.25
C PHE A 213 -2.92 -3.85 -2.73
N PRO A 214 -4.18 -4.18 -3.09
CA PRO A 214 -4.59 -4.36 -4.48
C PRO A 214 -4.43 -3.09 -5.31
N VAL A 215 -3.96 -3.23 -6.54
CA VAL A 215 -3.87 -2.13 -7.51
C VAL A 215 -5.26 -1.79 -8.01
N THR A 216 -5.64 -0.51 -7.91
CA THR A 216 -6.94 0.00 -8.35
C THR A 216 -6.92 0.48 -9.79
N ILE A 217 -5.88 1.22 -10.16
CA ILE A 217 -5.66 1.77 -11.49
C ILE A 217 -4.23 1.48 -11.90
N GLU A 218 -4.03 1.13 -13.16
CA GLU A 218 -2.74 0.98 -13.80
C GLU A 218 -2.71 1.77 -15.11
N ASP A 219 -1.54 2.08 -15.63
CA ASP A 219 -1.35 3.03 -16.73
C ASP A 219 -1.30 2.38 -18.13
N GLU A 220 -1.23 1.06 -18.24
CA GLU A 220 -1.16 0.34 -19.52
C GLU A 220 -2.53 0.16 -20.19
N ALA A 221 -3.64 0.30 -19.44
CA ALA A 221 -4.99 0.21 -19.99
C ALA A 221 -5.33 1.40 -20.90
N GLN A 222 -6.19 1.15 -21.87
CA GLN A 222 -6.71 2.17 -22.79
C GLN A 222 -7.98 2.84 -22.22
N PRO A 223 -8.21 4.12 -22.52
CA PRO A 223 -7.33 5.08 -23.21
C PRO A 223 -6.09 5.46 -22.37
N PRO A 224 -5.08 6.13 -22.97
CA PRO A 224 -3.87 6.56 -22.26
C PRO A 224 -4.18 7.28 -20.95
N LEU A 225 -3.34 7.08 -19.93
CA LEU A 225 -3.60 7.51 -18.54
C LEU A 225 -4.01 8.98 -18.42
N GLY A 226 -3.38 9.89 -19.17
CA GLY A 226 -3.73 11.32 -19.18
C GLY A 226 -5.18 11.62 -19.59
N GLN A 227 -5.85 10.72 -20.30
CA GLN A 227 -7.27 10.87 -20.65
C GLN A 227 -8.22 10.26 -19.61
N ARG A 228 -7.69 9.61 -18.58
CA ARG A 228 -8.46 8.89 -17.55
C ARG A 228 -8.59 9.64 -16.23
N VAL A 229 -8.14 10.90 -16.12
CA VAL A 229 -8.19 11.68 -14.88
C VAL A 229 -9.59 11.70 -14.28
N GLN A 230 -10.61 12.05 -15.07
CA GLN A 230 -11.99 12.13 -14.59
C GLN A 230 -12.52 10.75 -14.12
N ALA A 231 -12.28 9.71 -14.89
CA ALA A 231 -12.67 8.35 -14.51
C ALA A 231 -11.98 7.89 -13.21
N ALA A 232 -10.70 8.22 -13.05
CA ALA A 232 -9.97 7.94 -11.81
C ALA A 232 -10.55 8.69 -10.60
N LEU A 233 -10.92 9.96 -10.78
CA LEU A 233 -11.58 10.75 -9.73
C LEU A 233 -12.96 10.22 -9.38
N ASP A 234 -13.71 9.69 -10.36
CA ASP A 234 -15.02 9.08 -10.10
C ASP A 234 -14.86 7.78 -9.28
N VAL A 235 -13.89 6.93 -9.62
CA VAL A 235 -13.54 5.75 -8.80
C VAL A 235 -13.11 6.17 -7.40
N ALA A 236 -12.27 7.19 -7.26
CA ALA A 236 -11.84 7.71 -5.96
C ALA A 236 -13.02 8.16 -5.08
N ARG A 237 -14.00 8.87 -5.66
CA ARG A 237 -15.22 9.28 -4.95
C ARG A 237 -16.06 8.08 -4.48
N GLU A 238 -16.19 7.06 -5.32
CA GLU A 238 -16.90 5.84 -4.92
C GLU A 238 -16.17 5.11 -3.80
N LEU A 239 -14.84 4.99 -3.87
CA LEU A 239 -14.04 4.37 -2.81
C LEU A 239 -14.13 5.15 -1.49
N ALA A 240 -14.14 6.49 -1.54
CA ALA A 240 -14.28 7.33 -0.36
C ALA A 240 -15.57 7.03 0.42
N ARG A 241 -16.68 6.71 -0.26
CA ARG A 241 -17.96 6.34 0.38
C ARG A 241 -17.87 5.07 1.22
N TYR A 242 -16.91 4.18 0.93
CA TYR A 242 -16.75 2.89 1.60
C TYR A 242 -15.54 2.84 2.52
N GLY A 243 -14.69 3.87 2.50
CA GLY A 243 -13.37 3.85 3.14
C GLY A 243 -12.43 2.83 2.50
N GLY A 244 -12.57 2.62 1.17
CA GLY A 244 -11.69 1.77 0.39
C GLY A 244 -10.35 2.43 0.10
N LEU A 245 -9.38 1.66 -0.38
CA LEU A 245 -8.04 2.11 -0.78
C LEU A 245 -8.00 2.42 -2.28
N MET A 246 -7.36 3.53 -2.64
CA MET A 246 -6.99 3.87 -4.01
C MET A 246 -5.49 3.66 -4.20
N ASN A 247 -5.10 2.59 -4.85
CA ASN A 247 -3.71 2.28 -5.19
C ASN A 247 -3.50 2.46 -6.69
N VAL A 248 -2.69 3.45 -7.06
CA VAL A 248 -2.43 3.84 -8.46
C VAL A 248 -1.04 3.36 -8.84
N LEU A 249 -0.94 2.57 -9.91
CA LEU A 249 0.30 2.10 -10.50
C LEU A 249 0.62 2.91 -11.75
N ILE A 250 1.81 3.50 -11.79
CA ILE A 250 2.33 4.27 -12.92
C ILE A 250 3.75 3.82 -13.24
N HIS A 251 4.01 3.45 -14.49
CA HIS A 251 5.37 3.25 -14.96
C HIS A 251 5.97 4.61 -15.37
N PRO A 252 7.06 5.09 -14.74
CA PRO A 252 7.66 6.38 -15.06
C PRO A 252 8.50 6.34 -16.35
N ASP A 253 8.14 5.48 -17.30
CA ASP A 253 8.77 5.38 -18.62
C ASP A 253 8.47 6.58 -19.52
N ILE A 254 7.37 7.29 -19.27
CA ILE A 254 6.91 8.46 -19.99
C ILE A 254 6.57 9.56 -18.99
N THR A 255 7.21 10.72 -19.09
CA THR A 255 6.90 11.89 -18.25
C THR A 255 5.71 12.71 -18.75
N GLY A 256 5.37 12.67 -20.04
CA GLY A 256 4.33 13.49 -20.66
C GLY A 256 2.95 13.31 -20.00
N HIS A 257 2.08 12.57 -20.65
CA HIS A 257 0.68 12.41 -20.19
C HIS A 257 0.52 11.65 -18.86
N LYS A 258 1.49 10.80 -18.48
CA LYS A 258 1.43 10.06 -17.21
C LYS A 258 1.74 10.98 -16.02
N LEU A 259 2.80 11.78 -16.08
CA LEU A 259 3.11 12.77 -15.04
C LEU A 259 2.03 13.87 -14.98
N GLN A 260 1.44 14.27 -16.12
CA GLN A 260 0.32 15.20 -16.11
C GLN A 260 -0.91 14.61 -15.41
N PHE A 261 -1.25 13.33 -15.69
CA PHE A 261 -2.30 12.64 -14.96
C PHE A 261 -2.06 12.71 -13.45
N GLU A 262 -0.86 12.37 -13.01
CA GLU A 262 -0.55 12.34 -11.57
C GLU A 262 -0.69 13.74 -10.95
N ARG A 263 -0.21 14.79 -11.62
CA ARG A 263 -0.36 16.18 -11.18
C ARG A 263 -1.82 16.56 -10.99
N ASP A 264 -2.66 16.28 -11.97
CA ASP A 264 -4.08 16.63 -11.94
C ASP A 264 -4.82 15.80 -10.87
N PHE A 265 -4.54 14.51 -10.79
CA PHE A 265 -5.14 13.59 -9.84
C PHE A 265 -4.77 13.92 -8.39
N VAL A 266 -3.49 14.12 -8.10
CA VAL A 266 -3.00 14.49 -6.77
C VAL A 266 -3.56 15.84 -6.36
N THR A 267 -3.51 16.84 -7.23
CA THR A 267 -4.03 18.18 -6.95
C THR A 267 -5.51 18.16 -6.58
N ALA A 268 -6.31 17.37 -7.31
CA ALA A 268 -7.75 17.26 -7.05
C ALA A 268 -8.07 16.56 -5.72
N LEU A 269 -7.30 15.53 -5.35
CA LEU A 269 -7.59 14.71 -4.17
C LEU A 269 -6.90 15.17 -2.89
N LYS A 270 -5.80 15.93 -2.98
CA LYS A 270 -5.02 16.33 -1.81
C LYS A 270 -5.81 17.02 -0.69
N PRO A 271 -6.84 17.86 -0.97
CA PRO A 271 -7.64 18.49 0.09
C PRO A 271 -8.39 17.46 0.96
N VAL A 272 -8.78 16.31 0.41
CA VAL A 272 -9.69 15.36 1.05
C VAL A 272 -9.04 14.00 1.36
N ALA A 273 -8.04 13.60 0.59
CA ALA A 273 -7.38 12.30 0.73
C ALA A 273 -6.19 12.33 1.72
N TRP A 274 -5.87 11.17 2.25
CA TRP A 274 -4.59 10.88 2.87
C TRP A 274 -3.66 10.27 1.83
N PHE A 275 -2.45 10.80 1.71
CA PHE A 275 -1.40 10.26 0.84
C PHE A 275 -0.25 9.75 1.68
N GLY A 276 0.32 8.63 1.29
CA GLY A 276 1.50 8.04 1.92
C GLY A 276 2.02 6.84 1.14
N THR A 277 3.10 6.25 1.63
CA THR A 277 3.71 5.06 1.02
C THR A 277 2.94 3.80 1.38
N VAL A 278 3.20 2.70 0.65
CA VAL A 278 2.64 1.37 0.99
C VAL A 278 3.00 0.99 2.41
N ASN A 279 4.27 1.13 2.82
CA ASN A 279 4.72 0.79 4.16
C ASN A 279 4.05 1.65 5.26
N GLU A 280 3.84 2.95 5.03
CA GLU A 280 3.18 3.82 6.00
C GLU A 280 1.72 3.42 6.20
N PHE A 281 0.99 3.22 5.11
CA PHE A 281 -0.41 2.79 5.20
C PHE A 281 -0.52 1.38 5.77
N ALA A 282 0.34 0.46 5.38
CA ALA A 282 0.37 -0.90 5.88
C ALA A 282 0.63 -0.98 7.38
N THR A 283 1.59 -0.20 7.88
CA THR A 283 1.90 -0.11 9.31
C THR A 283 0.69 0.41 10.09
N TRP A 284 0.06 1.47 9.58
CA TRP A 284 -1.16 2.02 10.18
C TRP A 284 -2.31 1.02 10.12
N TRP A 285 -2.53 0.36 8.98
CA TRP A 285 -3.61 -0.61 8.78
C TRP A 285 -3.48 -1.82 9.71
N ALA A 286 -2.27 -2.37 9.84
CA ALA A 286 -2.00 -3.48 10.76
C ALA A 286 -2.30 -3.08 12.22
N ALA A 287 -1.79 -1.94 12.67
CA ALA A 287 -2.05 -1.45 14.03
C ALA A 287 -3.55 -1.18 14.27
N ARG A 288 -4.24 -0.59 13.29
CA ARG A 288 -5.68 -0.33 13.35
C ARG A 288 -6.50 -1.63 13.47
N ASN A 289 -6.10 -2.70 12.77
CA ASN A 289 -6.82 -3.97 12.81
C ASN A 289 -6.66 -4.73 14.14
N GLU A 290 -5.63 -4.42 14.90
CA GLU A 290 -5.43 -4.99 16.25
C GLU A 290 -6.15 -4.21 17.36
N VAL A 291 -6.78 -3.06 17.06
CA VAL A 291 -7.55 -2.31 18.05
C VAL A 291 -8.80 -3.08 18.41
N ALA A 292 -8.93 -3.46 19.67
CA ALA A 292 -10.17 -3.95 20.24
C ALA A 292 -11.04 -2.77 20.68
N ALA A 293 -12.37 -2.86 20.44
CA ALA A 293 -13.33 -1.83 20.79
C ALA A 293 -14.52 -2.46 21.50
N ASP A 294 -14.70 -2.13 22.78
CA ASP A 294 -15.84 -2.51 23.58
C ASP A 294 -16.79 -1.32 23.73
N VAL A 295 -18.08 -1.55 23.51
CA VAL A 295 -19.12 -0.51 23.59
C VAL A 295 -20.20 -0.91 24.60
N GLU A 296 -20.27 -0.17 25.70
CA GLU A 296 -21.38 -0.21 26.67
C GLU A 296 -22.35 0.93 26.32
N TYR A 297 -23.65 0.67 26.32
CA TYR A 297 -24.63 1.71 25.96
C TYR A 297 -25.95 1.60 26.73
N SER A 298 -26.61 2.72 26.87
CA SER A 298 -28.01 2.86 27.29
C SER A 298 -28.69 3.90 26.39
N ALA A 299 -29.93 4.27 26.70
CA ALA A 299 -30.73 5.19 25.85
C ALA A 299 -30.00 6.53 25.54
N ASN A 300 -29.24 7.09 26.50
CA ASN A 300 -28.61 8.42 26.38
C ASN A 300 -27.12 8.40 26.68
N PHE A 301 -26.51 7.24 26.74
CA PHE A 301 -25.12 7.07 27.18
C PHE A 301 -24.45 5.98 26.36
N ALA A 302 -23.21 6.23 25.96
CA ALA A 302 -22.31 5.20 25.43
C ALA A 302 -20.92 5.39 26.02
N ALA A 303 -20.29 4.29 26.45
CA ALA A 303 -18.88 4.25 26.80
C ALA A 303 -18.15 3.35 25.79
N VAL A 304 -17.15 3.89 25.15
CA VAL A 304 -16.30 3.17 24.20
C VAL A 304 -14.94 2.99 24.85
N THR A 305 -14.53 1.74 25.04
CA THR A 305 -13.19 1.38 25.51
C THR A 305 -12.40 0.82 24.32
N LEU A 306 -11.28 1.47 24.01
CA LEU A 306 -10.34 0.99 22.98
C LEU A 306 -9.08 0.45 23.65
N THR A 307 -8.60 -0.68 23.15
CA THR A 307 -7.29 -1.25 23.50
C THR A 307 -6.45 -1.34 22.24
N ALA A 308 -5.34 -0.62 22.21
CA ALA A 308 -4.42 -0.57 21.08
C ALA A 308 -3.07 -1.18 21.48
N PRO A 309 -2.72 -2.39 21.04
CA PRO A 309 -1.47 -3.05 21.44
C PRO A 309 -0.23 -2.44 20.79
N ARG A 310 -0.40 -1.66 19.71
CA ARG A 310 0.67 -0.96 18.99
C ARG A 310 0.41 0.55 18.94
N PRO A 311 1.47 1.38 18.82
CA PRO A 311 1.32 2.80 18.54
C PRO A 311 0.48 3.03 17.27
N LEU A 312 -0.54 3.87 17.39
CA LEU A 312 -1.44 4.20 16.29
C LEU A 312 -1.78 5.69 16.35
N ASN A 313 -1.65 6.38 15.22
CA ASN A 313 -1.98 7.79 15.10
C ASN A 313 -3.15 8.02 14.15
N GLY A 314 -4.01 8.97 14.47
CA GLY A 314 -5.06 9.38 13.56
C GLY A 314 -6.18 8.34 13.37
N LEU A 315 -6.53 7.59 14.43
CA LEU A 315 -7.67 6.67 14.38
C LEU A 315 -8.98 7.46 14.47
N ALA A 316 -9.84 7.29 13.48
CA ALA A 316 -11.17 7.89 13.49
C ALA A 316 -12.20 6.94 14.10
N LEU A 317 -13.04 7.48 15.00
CA LEU A 317 -14.27 6.85 15.50
C LEU A 317 -15.46 7.45 14.78
N GLN A 318 -16.20 6.63 14.07
CA GLN A 318 -17.46 7.02 13.43
C GLN A 318 -18.60 6.80 14.41
N LEU A 319 -19.31 7.87 14.73
CA LEU A 319 -20.39 7.95 15.71
C LEU A 319 -21.62 8.56 15.05
N PRO A 320 -22.84 8.31 15.56
CA PRO A 320 -24.01 9.08 15.17
C PRO A 320 -23.79 10.58 15.46
N SER A 321 -24.35 11.44 14.63
CA SER A 321 -24.10 12.89 14.66
C SER A 321 -24.66 13.60 15.91
N ASP A 322 -25.60 12.99 16.60
CA ASP A 322 -26.24 13.49 17.81
C ASP A 322 -25.47 13.16 19.12
N TRP A 323 -24.42 12.34 19.04
CA TRP A 323 -23.60 11.98 20.20
C TRP A 323 -22.45 12.96 20.42
N ARG A 324 -22.22 13.35 21.67
CA ARG A 324 -21.16 14.28 22.08
C ARG A 324 -20.25 13.65 23.12
N VAL A 325 -18.94 13.91 23.03
CA VAL A 325 -17.96 13.50 24.05
C VAL A 325 -18.26 14.24 25.35
N GLN A 326 -18.47 13.49 26.43
CA GLN A 326 -18.63 14.01 27.78
C GLN A 326 -17.32 13.96 28.58
N SER A 327 -16.60 12.84 28.48
CA SER A 327 -15.32 12.67 29.15
C SER A 327 -14.42 11.70 28.42
N VAL A 328 -13.14 11.79 28.70
CA VAL A 328 -12.10 10.99 28.08
C VAL A 328 -11.05 10.58 29.10
N GLN A 329 -10.58 9.35 29.01
CA GLN A 329 -9.50 8.80 29.84
C GLN A 329 -8.47 8.12 28.91
N PRO A 330 -7.18 8.42 29.02
CA PRO A 330 -6.56 9.36 29.97
C PRO A 330 -6.94 10.83 29.67
N ALA A 331 -6.89 11.66 30.71
CA ALA A 331 -7.12 13.10 30.56
C ALA A 331 -6.06 13.74 29.66
N GLY A 332 -6.47 14.74 28.87
CA GLY A 332 -5.56 15.45 27.96
C GLY A 332 -5.40 14.76 26.59
N LEU A 333 -6.14 13.70 26.31
CA LEU A 333 -6.16 13.07 24.98
C LEU A 333 -6.65 14.07 23.94
N LYS A 334 -5.86 14.24 22.87
CA LYS A 334 -6.19 15.16 21.79
C LYS A 334 -7.16 14.52 20.81
N LEU A 335 -8.36 15.10 20.76
CA LEU A 335 -9.45 14.67 19.90
C LEU A 335 -9.78 15.77 18.90
N THR A 336 -9.87 15.42 17.64
CA THR A 336 -10.15 16.37 16.55
C THR A 336 -11.40 15.93 15.77
N PRO A 337 -12.45 16.76 15.66
CA PRO A 337 -13.57 16.48 14.78
C PRO A 337 -13.14 16.39 13.33
N SER A 338 -13.71 15.45 12.57
CA SER A 338 -13.53 15.31 11.12
C SER A 338 -14.85 14.92 10.45
N GLU A 339 -14.90 14.97 9.12
CA GLU A 339 -16.06 14.48 8.37
C GLU A 339 -16.32 12.98 8.59
N ALA A 340 -15.26 12.22 8.85
CA ALA A 340 -15.36 10.78 9.13
C ALA A 340 -15.72 10.45 10.58
N GLY A 341 -15.86 11.46 11.47
CA GLY A 341 -16.14 11.28 12.89
C GLY A 341 -15.12 11.95 13.80
N LEU A 342 -14.80 11.34 14.93
CA LEU A 342 -13.87 11.84 15.93
C LEU A 342 -12.51 11.18 15.77
N VAL A 343 -11.48 11.97 15.50
CA VAL A 343 -10.10 11.49 15.35
C VAL A 343 -9.36 11.54 16.69
N ILE A 344 -8.78 10.43 17.08
CA ILE A 344 -7.80 10.33 18.16
C ILE A 344 -6.42 10.51 17.53
N GLU A 345 -5.74 11.63 17.81
CA GLU A 345 -4.46 11.95 17.15
C GLU A 345 -3.35 10.94 17.47
N GLN A 346 -3.24 10.57 18.74
CA GLN A 346 -2.35 9.50 19.21
C GLN A 346 -3.16 8.58 20.11
N VAL A 347 -3.28 7.32 19.73
CA VAL A 347 -4.06 6.33 20.47
C VAL A 347 -3.16 5.73 21.56
N PRO A 348 -3.44 5.98 22.84
CA PRO A 348 -2.72 5.30 23.93
C PRO A 348 -3.10 3.81 23.98
N PRO A 349 -2.35 2.99 24.73
CA PRO A 349 -2.64 1.54 24.84
C PRO A 349 -4.05 1.24 25.33
N SER A 350 -4.66 2.13 26.12
CA SER A 350 -6.06 2.04 26.54
C SER A 350 -6.69 3.43 26.56
N VAL A 351 -7.89 3.54 25.98
CA VAL A 351 -8.70 4.77 25.92
C VAL A 351 -10.12 4.44 26.34
N ARG A 352 -10.70 5.23 27.23
CA ARG A 352 -12.15 5.21 27.50
C ARG A 352 -12.78 6.55 27.14
N LEU A 353 -13.74 6.52 26.26
CA LEU A 353 -14.51 7.68 25.80
C LEU A 353 -15.95 7.53 26.27
N ILE A 354 -16.48 8.55 26.94
CA ILE A 354 -17.87 8.61 27.36
C ILE A 354 -18.61 9.61 26.48
N PHE A 355 -19.70 9.18 25.90
CA PHE A 355 -20.56 9.97 25.04
C PHE A 355 -21.96 10.10 25.67
N ARG A 356 -22.56 11.25 25.42
CA ARG A 356 -23.99 11.48 25.67
C ARG A 356 -24.69 11.97 24.41
N ARG A 357 -25.96 11.61 24.32
CA ARG A 357 -26.90 12.06 23.31
C ARG A 357 -27.49 13.40 23.67
#